data_51bff8022e1e9d7313c8de31b3bd3e01
#
_entry.id   51bff8022e1e9d7313c8de31b3bd3e01
#
_cell.length_a   1.000
_cell.length_b   1.000
_cell.length_c   1.000
_cell.angle_alpha   90.00
_cell.angle_beta   90.00
_cell.angle_gamma   90.00
#
_symmetry.space_group_name_H-M   'P 1'
#
loop_
_entity.id
_entity.type
_entity.pdbx_description
1 polymer ?
#
loop_
_entity_poly.entity_id
_entity_poly.type
_entity_poly.pdbx_seq_one_letter_code
_entity_poly.pdbx_strand_id
1 'polypeptide(L)'
;MKKLLLCALVITIVVSLTIVGGAITLFISNKDERVPEEPTSETAPYYPDKTFSKVEGTIDTGLVIADKDGNQYVWVVVPKSLYDDANYNLNGSRKPKSSKDYDNIEYCLQQYSIIYRDVKESKEAKFTDTWVSDPSNKGGLSFGEYTDAKQKMLKSVYENGGFYVGRYEAGIEEKRIEQTDENASEQFGIPKTKPVSKANVYPYTFVTRTQAQKLAESVNHGRYSSSLMFGIQWDLVLAFMSKDSKITSTDELTKDSTAIGNYSNSQFKLEQNGKYAVENDYTLLYLQWKSTTTPTEEYVDEDMNKLSQSKRGNSILITAGTSEQNKFMNIYDIAGNVAEWTLERNSDTYSSCVNRGGAYWNTGSSSMAAQHQGASIRTDSESIGFRVSIY
;
A
#
# COMPACT_ATOMS: atom_id res chain seq x y z
N MET A 1 -45.89 45.11 24.86
CA MET A 1 -45.21 43.98 25.56
C MET A 1 -45.16 42.68 24.73
N LYS A 2 -46.27 42.22 24.13
CA LYS A 2 -46.21 40.94 23.34
C LYS A 2 -45.25 40.94 22.12
N LYS A 3 -45.10 42.04 21.41
CA LYS A 3 -44.18 42.14 20.26
C LYS A 3 -42.67 42.14 20.67
N LEU A 4 -42.36 42.72 21.83
CA LEU A 4 -40.97 42.71 22.31
C LEU A 4 -40.54 41.33 22.80
N LEU A 5 -41.48 40.58 23.42
CA LEU A 5 -41.20 39.21 23.87
C LEU A 5 -40.99 38.27 22.67
N LEU A 6 -41.72 38.46 21.59
CA LEU A 6 -41.56 37.64 20.35
C LEU A 6 -40.21 37.90 19.68
N CYS A 7 -39.77 39.17 19.62
CA CYS A 7 -38.46 39.50 19.10
C CYS A 7 -37.28 38.95 19.95
N ALA A 8 -37.44 38.99 21.28
CA ALA A 8 -36.43 38.42 22.20
C ALA A 8 -36.36 36.90 22.04
N LEU A 9 -37.47 36.20 21.88
CA LEU A 9 -37.53 34.76 21.71
C LEU A 9 -36.92 34.37 20.33
N VAL A 10 -37.22 35.09 19.29
CA VAL A 10 -36.66 34.81 17.95
C VAL A 10 -35.16 35.08 17.93
N ILE A 11 -34.66 36.14 18.58
CA ILE A 11 -33.22 36.41 18.70
C ILE A 11 -32.52 35.30 19.52
N THR A 12 -33.13 34.82 20.60
CA THR A 12 -32.55 33.75 21.40
C THR A 12 -32.52 32.43 20.64
N ILE A 13 -33.53 32.12 19.84
CA ILE A 13 -33.56 30.92 18.99
C ILE A 13 -32.55 31.04 17.85
N VAL A 14 -32.42 32.20 17.24
CA VAL A 14 -31.44 32.43 16.15
C VAL A 14 -30.00 32.38 16.70
N VAL A 15 -29.74 32.93 17.89
CA VAL A 15 -28.42 32.84 18.52
C VAL A 15 -28.12 31.42 18.98
N SER A 16 -29.10 30.68 19.49
CA SER A 16 -28.92 29.27 19.84
C SER A 16 -28.71 28.38 18.60
N LEU A 17 -29.42 28.65 17.50
CA LEU A 17 -29.26 27.94 16.23
C LEU A 17 -27.92 28.30 15.57
N THR A 18 -27.45 29.55 15.68
CA THR A 18 -26.13 29.92 15.15
C THR A 18 -25.00 29.31 15.99
N ILE A 19 -25.15 29.21 17.30
CA ILE A 19 -24.13 28.53 18.15
C ILE A 19 -24.13 27.01 17.87
N VAL A 20 -25.29 26.38 17.74
CA VAL A 20 -25.39 24.97 17.38
C VAL A 20 -24.91 24.75 15.92
N GLY A 21 -25.31 25.64 15.02
CA GLY A 21 -24.82 25.62 13.63
C GLY A 21 -23.32 25.87 13.55
N GLY A 22 -22.77 26.82 14.33
CA GLY A 22 -21.34 27.10 14.39
C GLY A 22 -20.55 25.95 15.01
N ALA A 23 -21.06 25.30 16.04
CA ALA A 23 -20.42 24.09 16.61
C ALA A 23 -20.46 22.90 15.65
N ILE A 24 -21.56 22.72 14.93
CA ILE A 24 -21.67 21.68 13.90
C ILE A 24 -20.77 22.04 12.70
N THR A 25 -20.71 23.31 12.30
CA THR A 25 -19.83 23.76 11.21
C THR A 25 -18.35 23.62 11.61
N LEU A 26 -17.99 23.91 12.86
CA LEU A 26 -16.63 23.69 13.35
C LEU A 26 -16.29 22.18 13.40
N PHE A 27 -17.25 21.32 13.77
CA PHE A 27 -17.04 19.86 13.75
C PHE A 27 -16.99 19.31 12.31
N ILE A 28 -17.79 19.85 11.40
CA ILE A 28 -17.77 19.50 9.98
C ILE A 28 -16.52 20.07 9.32
N SER A 29 -16.14 21.33 9.61
CA SER A 29 -14.92 21.95 9.10
C SER A 29 -13.68 21.20 9.51
N ASN A 30 -13.57 20.79 10.78
CA ASN A 30 -12.45 19.95 11.23
C ASN A 30 -12.45 18.54 10.63
N LYS A 31 -13.62 18.07 10.15
CA LYS A 31 -13.71 16.81 9.41
C LYS A 31 -13.37 17.00 7.94
N ASP A 32 -13.80 18.14 7.36
CA ASP A 32 -13.53 18.48 5.96
C ASP A 32 -12.06 18.85 5.72
N GLU A 33 -11.38 19.44 6.70
CA GLU A 33 -9.93 19.69 6.64
C GLU A 33 -9.09 18.39 6.68
N ARG A 34 -9.66 17.28 7.15
CA ARG A 34 -8.96 15.99 7.26
C ARG A 34 -9.16 15.06 6.07
N VAL A 35 -10.20 15.28 5.30
CA VAL A 35 -10.55 14.43 4.18
C VAL A 35 -10.97 15.33 3.03
N PRO A 36 -10.13 15.48 2.01
CA PRO A 36 -10.49 16.20 0.81
C PRO A 36 -11.80 15.65 0.25
N GLU A 37 -12.64 16.52 -0.25
CA GLU A 37 -13.85 16.15 -0.96
C GLU A 37 -13.55 15.28 -2.19
N GLU A 38 -14.57 14.58 -2.69
CA GLU A 38 -14.46 13.84 -3.93
C GLU A 38 -13.89 14.74 -5.05
N PRO A 39 -12.97 14.23 -5.89
CA PRO A 39 -12.34 15.03 -6.91
C PRO A 39 -13.34 15.68 -7.84
N THR A 40 -13.26 16.96 -7.91
CA THR A 40 -13.86 17.72 -9.00
C THR A 40 -12.83 17.95 -10.09
N SER A 41 -13.24 18.30 -11.28
CA SER A 41 -12.34 18.61 -12.40
C SER A 41 -11.31 19.70 -12.08
N GLU A 42 -11.48 20.44 -11.00
CA GLU A 42 -10.65 21.59 -10.63
C GLU A 42 -9.75 21.35 -9.41
N THR A 43 -10.06 20.39 -8.55
CA THR A 43 -9.45 20.34 -7.22
C THR A 43 -8.75 19.07 -6.85
N ALA A 44 -8.98 17.96 -7.51
CA ALA A 44 -8.36 16.71 -7.14
C ALA A 44 -9.35 15.55 -7.06
N PRO A 45 -8.85 14.34 -6.95
CA PRO A 45 -7.45 14.03 -6.88
C PRO A 45 -6.78 14.25 -8.21
N TYR A 46 -5.49 14.46 -8.12
CA TYR A 46 -4.61 14.46 -9.26
C TYR A 46 -4.80 13.18 -10.09
N TYR A 47 -5.12 13.34 -11.36
CA TYR A 47 -5.04 12.25 -12.32
C TYR A 47 -3.66 12.27 -12.96
N PRO A 48 -2.92 11.16 -12.99
CA PRO A 48 -1.55 11.13 -13.50
C PRO A 48 -1.46 11.68 -14.93
N ASP A 49 -2.43 11.34 -15.77
CA ASP A 49 -2.68 11.98 -17.06
C ASP A 49 -4.12 11.73 -17.53
N LYS A 50 -4.47 12.28 -18.68
CA LYS A 50 -5.82 12.20 -19.29
C LYS A 50 -6.24 10.79 -19.76
N THR A 51 -5.36 9.81 -19.71
CA THR A 51 -5.66 8.41 -20.09
C THR A 51 -6.26 7.63 -18.93
N PHE A 52 -6.13 8.14 -17.71
CA PHE A 52 -6.78 7.55 -16.55
C PHE A 52 -8.25 7.95 -16.46
N SER A 53 -9.05 7.02 -15.97
CA SER A 53 -10.48 7.23 -15.70
C SER A 53 -10.85 6.67 -14.34
N LYS A 54 -11.86 7.29 -13.70
CA LYS A 54 -12.42 6.79 -12.44
C LYS A 54 -13.11 5.43 -12.68
N VAL A 55 -12.86 4.50 -11.79
CA VAL A 55 -13.51 3.17 -11.77
C VAL A 55 -14.60 3.15 -10.69
N GLU A 56 -14.23 3.39 -9.44
CA GLU A 56 -15.14 3.36 -8.29
C GLU A 56 -14.58 4.14 -7.09
N GLY A 57 -15.37 4.21 -6.03
CA GLY A 57 -14.97 4.82 -4.78
C GLY A 57 -14.91 6.34 -4.80
N THR A 58 -14.62 6.88 -3.65
CA THR A 58 -14.37 8.30 -3.39
C THR A 58 -13.04 8.46 -2.65
N ILE A 59 -12.62 9.68 -2.41
CA ILE A 59 -11.43 9.95 -1.58
C ILE A 59 -11.57 9.29 -0.19
N ASP A 60 -12.78 9.30 0.37
CA ASP A 60 -13.07 8.76 1.70
C ASP A 60 -13.12 7.23 1.73
N THR A 61 -13.45 6.60 0.62
CA THR A 61 -13.68 5.15 0.53
C THR A 61 -12.65 4.42 -0.32
N GLY A 62 -11.61 5.11 -0.76
CA GLY A 62 -10.59 4.59 -1.67
C GLY A 62 -10.98 4.81 -3.13
N LEU A 63 -10.67 5.99 -3.67
CA LEU A 63 -10.88 6.30 -5.08
C LEU A 63 -10.01 5.43 -5.95
N VAL A 64 -10.62 4.68 -6.86
CA VAL A 64 -9.96 3.83 -7.83
C VAL A 64 -9.97 4.48 -9.20
N ILE A 65 -8.81 4.58 -9.81
CA ILE A 65 -8.65 4.94 -11.22
C ILE A 65 -8.04 3.78 -12.02
N ALA A 66 -8.28 3.75 -13.31
CA ALA A 66 -7.64 2.81 -14.23
C ALA A 66 -6.96 3.54 -15.38
N ASP A 67 -5.79 3.02 -15.79
CA ASP A 67 -5.16 3.42 -17.05
C ASP A 67 -5.86 2.79 -18.27
N LYS A 68 -5.42 3.14 -19.47
CA LYS A 68 -5.98 2.62 -20.74
C LYS A 68 -5.83 1.11 -20.92
N ASP A 69 -4.89 0.49 -20.20
CA ASP A 69 -4.61 -0.95 -20.26
C ASP A 69 -5.34 -1.72 -19.16
N GLY A 70 -6.15 -1.03 -18.34
CA GLY A 70 -6.97 -1.58 -17.27
C GLY A 70 -6.23 -1.85 -15.96
N ASN A 71 -5.01 -1.32 -15.80
CA ASN A 71 -4.34 -1.34 -14.51
C ASN A 71 -5.02 -0.38 -13.54
N GLN A 72 -5.26 -0.82 -12.32
CA GLN A 72 -6.02 -0.06 -11.33
C GLN A 72 -5.13 0.42 -10.19
N TYR A 73 -5.40 1.66 -9.76
CA TYR A 73 -4.65 2.32 -8.69
C TYR A 73 -5.62 3.01 -7.73
N VAL A 74 -5.27 3.04 -6.46
CA VAL A 74 -6.07 3.65 -5.40
C VAL A 74 -5.37 4.91 -4.90
N TRP A 75 -6.14 6.00 -4.78
CA TRP A 75 -5.66 7.24 -4.20
C TRP A 75 -5.54 7.12 -2.69
N VAL A 76 -4.35 7.30 -2.17
CA VAL A 76 -4.05 7.39 -0.74
C VAL A 76 -3.97 8.86 -0.36
N VAL A 77 -5.03 9.34 0.26
CA VAL A 77 -5.11 10.73 0.68
C VAL A 77 -4.24 11.00 1.91
N VAL A 78 -3.46 12.05 1.84
CA VAL A 78 -2.62 12.54 2.93
C VAL A 78 -3.12 13.92 3.37
N PRO A 79 -3.61 14.07 4.62
CA PRO A 79 -4.16 15.34 5.08
C PRO A 79 -3.12 16.45 5.08
N LYS A 80 -3.39 17.55 4.40
CA LYS A 80 -2.48 18.72 4.34
C LYS A 80 -2.19 19.33 5.70
N SER A 81 -3.12 19.22 6.65
CA SER A 81 -2.95 19.66 8.03
C SER A 81 -1.75 19.04 8.74
N LEU A 82 -1.23 17.93 8.24
CA LEU A 82 -0.04 17.28 8.83
C LEU A 82 1.25 18.07 8.60
N TYR A 83 1.33 18.86 7.55
CA TYR A 83 2.55 19.59 7.13
C TYR A 83 2.30 21.04 6.70
N ASP A 84 1.06 21.50 6.61
CA ASP A 84 0.69 22.90 6.29
C ASP A 84 0.53 23.74 7.57
N ASP A 85 0.76 23.15 8.73
CA ASP A 85 0.68 23.82 10.03
C ASP A 85 1.95 24.63 10.31
N ALA A 86 1.77 25.78 10.98
CA ALA A 86 2.86 26.63 11.47
C ALA A 86 3.83 25.90 12.42
N ASN A 87 3.42 24.79 13.05
CA ASN A 87 4.25 23.98 13.92
C ASN A 87 5.36 23.23 13.19
N TYR A 88 5.21 22.97 11.90
CA TYR A 88 6.20 22.24 11.09
C TYR A 88 7.15 23.16 10.35
N ASN A 89 6.96 24.45 10.51
CA ASN A 89 7.90 25.51 10.16
C ASN A 89 8.63 25.29 8.83
N LEU A 90 7.88 25.21 7.76
CA LEU A 90 8.42 25.26 6.40
C LEU A 90 9.03 26.64 6.10
N ASN A 91 9.94 27.12 6.98
CA ASN A 91 10.65 28.40 6.89
C ASN A 91 9.72 29.62 6.61
N GLY A 92 8.50 29.63 7.17
CA GLY A 92 7.52 30.67 6.93
C GLY A 92 6.98 30.72 5.49
N SER A 93 7.28 29.72 4.69
CA SER A 93 6.79 29.54 3.32
C SER A 93 5.96 28.28 3.24
N ARG A 94 4.73 28.38 2.80
CA ARG A 94 3.83 27.25 2.60
C ARG A 94 4.21 26.36 1.41
N LYS A 95 5.22 26.72 0.64
CA LYS A 95 5.70 25.93 -0.50
C LYS A 95 7.12 25.48 -0.26
N PRO A 96 7.39 24.15 -0.36
CA PRO A 96 8.73 23.63 -0.31
C PRO A 96 9.59 24.28 -1.41
N LYS A 97 10.78 24.73 -1.05
CA LYS A 97 11.73 25.37 -1.98
C LYS A 97 13.06 24.64 -2.08
N SER A 98 13.31 23.73 -1.15
CA SER A 98 14.58 23.02 -1.03
C SER A 98 14.35 21.57 -0.63
N SER A 99 15.38 20.73 -0.79
CA SER A 99 15.36 19.34 -0.29
C SER A 99 15.05 19.27 1.20
N LYS A 100 15.57 20.23 1.99
CA LYS A 100 15.32 20.30 3.43
C LYS A 100 13.83 20.51 3.76
N ASP A 101 13.09 21.22 2.93
CA ASP A 101 11.65 21.41 3.14
C ASP A 101 10.91 20.09 2.92
N TYR A 102 11.32 19.27 1.92
CA TYR A 102 10.78 17.93 1.72
C TYR A 102 11.14 16.96 2.85
N ASP A 103 12.36 17.06 3.42
CA ASP A 103 12.74 16.29 4.61
C ASP A 103 11.84 16.64 5.82
N ASN A 104 11.46 17.91 5.97
CA ASN A 104 10.51 18.33 7.00
C ASN A 104 9.12 17.75 6.76
N ILE A 105 8.63 17.72 5.52
CA ILE A 105 7.37 17.07 5.18
C ILE A 105 7.44 15.58 5.54
N GLU A 106 8.48 14.88 5.10
CA GLU A 106 8.70 13.47 5.42
C GLU A 106 8.67 13.22 6.94
N TYR A 107 9.34 14.07 7.72
CA TYR A 107 9.32 13.98 9.18
C TYR A 107 7.91 14.09 9.76
N CYS A 108 7.10 15.04 9.28
CA CYS A 108 5.71 15.19 9.72
C CYS A 108 4.88 13.93 9.42
N LEU A 109 5.05 13.36 8.22
CA LEU A 109 4.37 12.14 7.82
C LEU A 109 4.80 10.95 8.69
N GLN A 110 6.10 10.85 9.00
CA GLN A 110 6.63 9.82 9.90
C GLN A 110 6.04 9.92 11.31
N GLN A 111 5.91 11.14 11.87
CA GLN A 111 5.28 11.32 13.17
C GLN A 111 3.79 10.93 13.15
N TYR A 112 3.08 11.23 12.07
CA TYR A 112 1.67 10.85 11.91
C TYR A 112 1.48 9.34 11.84
N SER A 113 2.35 8.62 11.15
CA SER A 113 2.24 7.19 10.90
C SER A 113 3.16 6.34 11.79
N ILE A 114 3.73 6.93 12.85
CA ILE A 114 4.76 6.31 13.70
C ILE A 114 4.35 4.93 14.23
N ILE A 115 3.09 4.72 14.56
CA ILE A 115 2.57 3.45 15.09
C ILE A 115 2.69 2.29 14.09
N TYR A 116 2.78 2.59 12.78
CA TYR A 116 2.94 1.59 11.73
C TYR A 116 4.41 1.38 11.36
N ARG A 117 5.31 2.25 11.81
CA ARG A 117 6.74 2.22 11.51
C ARG A 117 7.55 1.44 12.55
N ASP A 118 7.31 1.64 13.82
CA ASP A 118 8.12 1.13 14.92
C ASP A 118 7.69 -0.25 15.43
N VAL A 119 6.86 -0.95 14.66
CA VAL A 119 6.34 -2.25 15.06
C VAL A 119 7.45 -3.29 15.06
N LYS A 120 7.75 -3.79 16.26
CA LYS A 120 8.78 -4.82 16.52
C LYS A 120 10.19 -4.45 16.01
N GLU A 121 10.52 -3.18 15.98
CA GLU A 121 11.90 -2.79 15.71
C GLU A 121 12.81 -3.42 16.79
N SER A 122 13.76 -4.25 16.36
CA SER A 122 14.76 -4.74 17.29
C SER A 122 15.70 -3.59 17.64
N LYS A 123 16.31 -3.62 18.83
CA LYS A 123 17.31 -2.61 19.22
C LYS A 123 18.51 -2.56 18.26
N GLU A 124 18.67 -3.59 17.45
CA GLU A 124 19.81 -3.80 16.54
C GLU A 124 19.49 -3.48 15.09
N ALA A 125 18.24 -3.61 14.67
CA ALA A 125 17.82 -3.33 13.29
C ALA A 125 16.95 -2.07 13.23
N LYS A 126 17.38 -1.12 12.41
CA LYS A 126 16.62 0.11 12.14
C LYS A 126 16.24 0.15 10.68
N PHE A 127 14.94 0.36 10.44
CA PHE A 127 14.37 0.50 9.11
C PHE A 127 14.16 1.98 8.79
N THR A 128 14.72 2.44 7.70
CA THR A 128 14.67 3.86 7.31
C THR A 128 14.46 4.01 5.81
N ASP A 129 13.84 5.09 5.38
CA ASP A 129 13.76 5.49 3.98
C ASP A 129 15.10 6.11 3.54
N THR A 130 16.10 5.24 3.40
CA THR A 130 17.45 5.63 3.01
C THR A 130 17.90 4.78 1.83
N TRP A 131 18.69 5.39 0.95
CA TRP A 131 19.23 4.72 -0.21
C TRP A 131 20.09 3.52 0.14
N VAL A 132 19.92 2.45 -0.62
CA VAL A 132 20.73 1.22 -0.57
C VAL A 132 21.45 1.06 -1.89
N SER A 133 22.77 1.05 -1.83
CA SER A 133 23.59 0.72 -2.99
C SER A 133 23.44 -0.74 -3.39
N ASP A 134 23.28 -0.98 -4.68
CA ASP A 134 23.35 -2.32 -5.24
C ASP A 134 24.45 -2.41 -6.31
N PRO A 135 25.71 -2.52 -5.91
CA PRO A 135 26.82 -2.59 -6.84
C PRO A 135 26.86 -3.90 -7.63
N SER A 136 26.17 -4.94 -7.17
CA SER A 136 26.16 -6.26 -7.78
C SER A 136 25.05 -6.41 -8.83
N ASN A 137 24.06 -5.54 -8.82
CA ASN A 137 22.89 -5.62 -9.70
C ASN A 137 22.89 -4.41 -10.64
N LYS A 138 23.27 -4.63 -11.91
CA LYS A 138 23.29 -3.57 -12.93
C LYS A 138 21.87 -3.02 -13.11
N GLY A 139 21.66 -1.77 -12.81
CA GLY A 139 20.38 -1.09 -12.95
C GLY A 139 19.71 -0.72 -11.62
N GLY A 140 20.36 -0.93 -10.48
CA GLY A 140 19.92 -0.36 -9.20
C GLY A 140 19.89 1.17 -9.25
N LEU A 141 19.03 1.77 -8.42
CA LEU A 141 18.98 3.23 -8.27
C LEU A 141 20.31 3.77 -7.78
N SER A 142 20.81 4.81 -8.43
CA SER A 142 21.85 5.66 -7.85
C SER A 142 21.27 6.48 -6.70
N PHE A 143 22.14 7.03 -5.87
CA PHE A 143 21.71 7.95 -4.79
C PHE A 143 20.90 9.15 -5.33
N GLY A 144 21.32 9.69 -6.47
CA GLY A 144 20.61 10.81 -7.11
C GLY A 144 19.21 10.42 -7.60
N GLU A 145 19.07 9.28 -8.28
CA GLU A 145 17.76 8.78 -8.74
C GLU A 145 16.83 8.48 -7.57
N TYR A 146 17.35 7.87 -6.49
CA TYR A 146 16.58 7.62 -5.26
C TYR A 146 16.07 8.93 -4.65
N THR A 147 16.95 9.93 -4.50
CA THR A 147 16.61 11.22 -3.92
C THR A 147 15.57 11.96 -4.77
N ASP A 148 15.74 11.94 -6.09
CA ASP A 148 14.80 12.56 -7.03
C ASP A 148 13.42 11.91 -6.98
N ALA A 149 13.37 10.58 -6.96
CA ALA A 149 12.12 9.84 -6.84
C ALA A 149 11.40 10.16 -5.51
N LYS A 150 12.15 10.17 -4.39
CA LYS A 150 11.59 10.51 -3.07
C LYS A 150 11.04 11.94 -3.02
N GLN A 151 11.78 12.90 -3.57
CA GLN A 151 11.32 14.29 -3.64
C GLN A 151 10.07 14.46 -4.51
N LYS A 152 9.99 13.75 -5.65
CA LYS A 152 8.78 13.76 -6.49
C LYS A 152 7.58 13.18 -5.76
N MET A 153 7.76 12.10 -5.01
CA MET A 153 6.70 11.52 -4.19
C MET A 153 6.23 12.50 -3.12
N LEU A 154 7.15 13.10 -2.35
CA LEU A 154 6.80 14.09 -1.33
C LEU A 154 6.18 15.35 -1.93
N LYS A 155 6.59 15.73 -3.15
CA LYS A 155 5.96 16.82 -3.90
C LYS A 155 4.51 16.50 -4.27
N SER A 156 4.21 15.28 -4.72
CA SER A 156 2.83 14.84 -4.98
C SER A 156 1.99 14.92 -3.70
N VAL A 157 2.52 14.44 -2.57
CA VAL A 157 1.83 14.58 -1.27
C VAL A 157 1.53 16.06 -0.97
N TYR A 158 2.50 16.94 -1.14
CA TYR A 158 2.33 18.36 -0.84
C TYR A 158 1.37 19.08 -1.80
N GLU A 159 1.57 18.90 -3.10
CA GLU A 159 0.82 19.63 -4.14
C GLU A 159 -0.56 19.02 -4.39
N ASN A 160 -0.63 17.69 -4.46
CA ASN A 160 -1.84 16.96 -4.85
C ASN A 160 -2.63 16.40 -3.66
N GLY A 161 -2.04 16.36 -2.46
CA GLY A 161 -2.67 15.81 -1.26
C GLY A 161 -2.59 14.29 -1.12
N GLY A 162 -1.67 13.63 -1.84
CA GLY A 162 -1.51 12.18 -1.77
C GLY A 162 -0.69 11.57 -2.90
N PHE A 163 -0.90 10.29 -3.10
CA PHE A 163 -0.27 9.48 -4.15
C PHE A 163 -1.16 8.27 -4.47
N TYR A 164 -0.90 7.62 -5.58
CA TYR A 164 -1.56 6.37 -5.94
C TYR A 164 -0.70 5.16 -5.60
N VAL A 165 -1.34 4.08 -5.20
CA VAL A 165 -0.74 2.75 -5.10
C VAL A 165 -1.50 1.75 -5.95
N GLY A 166 -0.85 0.72 -6.46
CA GLY A 166 -1.54 -0.36 -7.14
C GLY A 166 -2.69 -0.89 -6.29
N ARG A 167 -3.89 -1.00 -6.86
CA ARG A 167 -5.03 -1.61 -6.19
C ARG A 167 -4.73 -3.03 -5.74
N TYR A 168 -3.94 -3.71 -6.55
CA TYR A 168 -3.47 -5.07 -6.36
C TYR A 168 -1.95 -5.09 -6.25
N GLU A 169 -1.40 -6.15 -5.67
CA GLU A 169 0.00 -6.49 -5.83
C GLU A 169 0.38 -6.44 -7.31
N ALA A 170 1.61 -6.08 -7.62
CA ALA A 170 2.10 -6.17 -8.99
C ALA A 170 1.97 -7.62 -9.47
N GLY A 171 1.33 -7.78 -10.60
CA GLY A 171 0.98 -9.07 -11.14
C GLY A 171 1.54 -9.31 -12.54
N ILE A 172 1.41 -10.54 -12.98
CA ILE A 172 1.80 -11.02 -14.32
C ILE A 172 0.78 -12.05 -14.79
N GLU A 173 0.49 -12.04 -16.09
CA GLU A 173 -0.52 -12.97 -16.65
C GLU A 173 -0.04 -14.43 -16.70
N GLU A 174 1.26 -14.63 -16.90
CA GLU A 174 1.91 -15.95 -16.88
C GLU A 174 2.70 -16.10 -15.57
N LYS A 175 2.45 -17.19 -14.85
CA LYS A 175 3.17 -17.45 -13.59
C LYS A 175 4.68 -17.47 -13.82
N ARG A 176 5.42 -16.81 -12.93
CA ARG A 176 6.86 -17.02 -12.85
C ARG A 176 7.13 -18.31 -12.09
N ILE A 177 8.11 -19.04 -12.56
CA ILE A 177 8.71 -20.16 -11.87
C ILE A 177 10.08 -19.75 -11.38
N GLU A 178 10.67 -20.55 -10.50
CA GLU A 178 12.05 -20.38 -10.07
C GLU A 178 12.96 -20.05 -11.26
N GLN A 179 13.93 -19.19 -11.03
CA GLN A 179 14.94 -18.90 -12.04
C GLN A 179 15.71 -20.17 -12.37
N THR A 180 15.42 -20.74 -13.53
CA THR A 180 16.24 -21.82 -14.07
C THR A 180 17.56 -21.27 -14.59
N ASP A 181 18.55 -22.14 -14.81
CA ASP A 181 19.85 -21.75 -15.39
C ASP A 181 19.74 -20.98 -16.71
N GLU A 182 18.69 -21.20 -17.48
CA GLU A 182 18.36 -20.41 -18.68
C GLU A 182 17.98 -18.97 -18.35
N ASN A 183 17.43 -18.72 -17.15
CA ASN A 183 17.11 -17.41 -16.61
C ASN A 183 18.19 -16.87 -15.67
N ALA A 184 19.27 -17.57 -15.44
CA ALA A 184 20.37 -17.11 -14.59
C ALA A 184 20.99 -15.80 -15.10
N SER A 185 20.92 -15.55 -16.42
CA SER A 185 21.23 -14.25 -17.00
C SER A 185 20.22 -13.16 -16.58
N GLU A 186 19.00 -13.53 -16.21
CA GLU A 186 17.98 -12.65 -15.65
C GLU A 186 18.17 -12.42 -14.15
N GLN A 187 18.93 -13.25 -13.45
CA GLN A 187 19.28 -12.99 -12.06
C GLN A 187 19.92 -11.61 -11.87
N PHE A 188 20.59 -11.12 -12.91
CA PHE A 188 21.22 -9.80 -12.93
C PHE A 188 20.59 -8.86 -13.98
N GLY A 189 19.67 -9.35 -14.79
CA GLY A 189 18.92 -8.59 -15.79
C GLY A 189 17.53 -8.21 -15.30
N ILE A 190 16.95 -7.19 -15.91
CA ILE A 190 15.58 -6.80 -15.60
C ILE A 190 14.62 -7.65 -16.44
N PRO A 191 13.64 -8.32 -15.83
CA PRO A 191 12.62 -9.06 -16.56
C PRO A 191 11.91 -8.17 -17.58
N LYS A 192 11.61 -8.71 -18.76
CA LYS A 192 11.06 -7.94 -19.90
C LYS A 192 9.56 -7.69 -19.77
N THR A 193 8.85 -8.60 -19.12
CA THR A 193 7.39 -8.49 -18.96
C THR A 193 7.07 -7.40 -17.95
N LYS A 194 6.28 -6.42 -18.36
CA LYS A 194 5.85 -5.34 -17.48
C LYS A 194 4.86 -5.86 -16.43
N PRO A 195 4.90 -5.32 -15.21
CA PRO A 195 3.91 -5.65 -14.20
C PRO A 195 2.56 -5.03 -14.55
N VAL A 196 1.50 -5.68 -14.11
CA VAL A 196 0.13 -5.16 -14.17
C VAL A 196 -0.46 -5.05 -12.76
N SER A 197 -1.40 -4.13 -12.57
CA SER A 197 -2.20 -4.02 -11.33
C SER A 197 -3.65 -4.40 -11.67
N LYS A 198 -3.91 -5.70 -11.70
CA LYS A 198 -5.20 -6.31 -12.09
C LYS A 198 -5.58 -7.43 -11.16
N ALA A 199 -6.89 -7.68 -11.02
CA ALA A 199 -7.39 -8.84 -10.30
C ALA A 199 -7.08 -10.16 -11.05
N ASN A 200 -6.97 -11.23 -10.30
CA ASN A 200 -6.85 -12.61 -10.80
C ASN A 200 -5.58 -12.89 -11.63
N VAL A 201 -4.56 -12.05 -11.52
CA VAL A 201 -3.22 -12.30 -12.08
C VAL A 201 -2.30 -12.90 -11.04
N TYR A 202 -1.27 -13.61 -11.47
CA TYR A 202 -0.28 -14.18 -10.56
C TYR A 202 0.55 -13.07 -9.94
N PRO A 203 0.84 -13.08 -8.62
CA PRO A 203 1.80 -12.16 -8.01
C PRO A 203 3.14 -12.20 -8.75
N TYR A 204 3.74 -11.04 -8.98
CA TYR A 204 5.02 -10.93 -9.67
C TYR A 204 6.16 -11.21 -8.69
N THR A 205 6.43 -12.47 -8.48
CA THR A 205 7.46 -12.99 -7.57
C THR A 205 8.75 -13.35 -8.29
N PHE A 206 9.73 -13.93 -7.58
CA PHE A 206 11.05 -14.27 -8.10
C PHE A 206 11.78 -13.07 -8.74
N VAL A 207 11.72 -11.95 -8.06
CA VAL A 207 12.41 -10.71 -8.43
C VAL A 207 13.18 -10.16 -7.24
N THR A 208 14.40 -9.72 -7.47
CA THR A 208 15.15 -8.97 -6.46
C THR A 208 14.53 -7.58 -6.29
N ARG A 209 14.86 -6.90 -5.19
CA ARG A 209 14.39 -5.53 -4.97
C ARG A 209 14.77 -4.59 -6.13
N THR A 210 15.96 -4.72 -6.69
CA THR A 210 16.41 -3.91 -7.82
C THR A 210 15.61 -4.18 -9.08
N GLN A 211 15.32 -5.46 -9.38
CA GLN A 211 14.47 -5.84 -10.51
C GLN A 211 13.05 -5.31 -10.31
N ALA A 212 12.48 -5.47 -9.12
CA ALA A 212 11.15 -4.95 -8.77
C ALA A 212 11.08 -3.42 -8.93
N GLN A 213 12.12 -2.69 -8.50
CA GLN A 213 12.18 -1.23 -8.69
C GLN A 213 12.20 -0.84 -10.17
N LYS A 214 13.00 -1.50 -11.00
CA LYS A 214 13.03 -1.21 -12.44
C LYS A 214 11.73 -1.58 -13.15
N LEU A 215 11.10 -2.66 -12.72
CA LEU A 215 9.76 -3.03 -13.21
C LEU A 215 8.72 -1.99 -12.80
N ALA A 216 8.75 -1.50 -11.57
CA ALA A 216 7.86 -0.45 -11.10
C ALA A 216 8.07 0.86 -11.86
N GLU A 217 9.32 1.26 -12.12
CA GLU A 217 9.66 2.43 -12.95
C GLU A 217 9.16 2.29 -14.40
N SER A 218 9.11 1.07 -14.94
CA SER A 218 8.68 0.83 -16.31
C SER A 218 7.20 1.11 -16.58
N VAL A 219 6.40 1.29 -15.52
CA VAL A 219 4.98 1.68 -15.62
C VAL A 219 4.85 3.15 -16.02
N ASN A 220 5.85 3.96 -15.72
CA ASN A 220 5.88 5.37 -16.12
C ASN A 220 5.84 5.54 -17.65
N HIS A 221 4.98 6.45 -18.10
CA HIS A 221 4.86 6.86 -19.51
C HIS A 221 5.36 8.30 -19.76
N GLY A 222 6.23 8.81 -18.88
CA GLY A 222 6.89 10.12 -19.01
C GLY A 222 6.08 11.32 -18.50
N ARG A 223 4.87 11.14 -18.01
CA ARG A 223 4.01 12.21 -17.48
C ARG A 223 3.86 12.21 -15.97
N TYR A 224 4.12 11.07 -15.34
CA TYR A 224 4.11 10.86 -13.91
C TYR A 224 5.31 9.99 -13.53
N SER A 225 5.64 9.93 -12.27
CA SER A 225 6.67 9.04 -11.76
C SER A 225 6.04 7.77 -11.19
N SER A 226 6.75 6.66 -11.30
CA SER A 226 6.38 5.40 -10.66
C SER A 226 7.59 4.72 -10.04
N SER A 227 7.39 4.03 -8.94
CA SER A 227 8.43 3.32 -8.21
C SER A 227 7.85 2.22 -7.32
N LEU A 228 8.72 1.46 -6.66
CA LEU A 228 8.33 0.79 -5.42
C LEU A 228 7.86 1.82 -4.39
N MET A 229 7.05 1.40 -3.44
CA MET A 229 6.70 2.26 -2.31
C MET A 229 7.93 2.55 -1.44
N PHE A 230 8.05 3.79 -1.00
CA PHE A 230 8.88 4.13 0.15
C PHE A 230 8.23 3.61 1.43
N GLY A 231 9.00 3.38 2.47
CA GLY A 231 8.44 2.91 3.74
C GLY A 231 7.41 3.88 4.31
N ILE A 232 7.64 5.20 4.16
CA ILE A 232 6.65 6.19 4.56
C ILE A 232 5.33 6.07 3.78
N GLN A 233 5.36 5.67 2.50
CA GLN A 233 4.13 5.41 1.73
C GLN A 233 3.41 4.18 2.26
N TRP A 234 4.14 3.11 2.62
CA TRP A 234 3.53 1.93 3.24
C TRP A 234 2.82 2.29 4.54
N ASP A 235 3.49 3.03 5.42
CA ASP A 235 2.93 3.45 6.70
C ASP A 235 1.68 4.34 6.50
N LEU A 236 1.69 5.22 5.49
CA LEU A 236 0.53 6.04 5.13
C LEU A 236 -0.61 5.21 4.53
N VAL A 237 -0.32 4.15 3.76
CA VAL A 237 -1.32 3.18 3.30
C VAL A 237 -2.01 2.52 4.49
N LEU A 238 -1.26 2.07 5.49
CA LEU A 238 -1.85 1.48 6.69
C LEU A 238 -2.68 2.48 7.48
N ALA A 239 -2.22 3.73 7.61
CA ALA A 239 -2.97 4.82 8.22
C ALA A 239 -4.25 5.15 7.42
N PHE A 240 -4.24 4.98 6.11
CA PHE A 240 -5.42 5.13 5.26
C PHE A 240 -6.38 3.95 5.43
N MET A 241 -5.88 2.72 5.39
CA MET A 241 -6.67 1.51 5.59
C MET A 241 -7.34 1.47 6.97
N SER A 242 -6.70 2.01 8.01
CA SER A 242 -7.29 2.06 9.36
C SER A 242 -8.58 2.88 9.45
N LYS A 243 -8.94 3.63 8.41
CA LYS A 243 -10.22 4.35 8.31
C LYS A 243 -11.36 3.49 7.74
N ASP A 244 -11.06 2.34 7.17
CA ASP A 244 -12.08 1.38 6.72
C ASP A 244 -12.86 0.86 7.92
N SER A 245 -14.18 0.87 7.83
CA SER A 245 -15.05 0.41 8.92
C SER A 245 -14.89 -1.07 9.29
N LYS A 246 -14.26 -1.85 8.41
CA LYS A 246 -13.92 -3.25 8.66
C LYS A 246 -12.69 -3.41 9.56
N ILE A 247 -11.84 -2.40 9.68
CA ILE A 247 -10.73 -2.37 10.62
C ILE A 247 -11.26 -1.84 11.95
N THR A 248 -11.35 -2.71 12.93
CA THR A 248 -11.94 -2.39 14.24
C THR A 248 -10.91 -1.86 15.23
N SER A 249 -9.63 -2.17 14.98
CA SER A 249 -8.50 -1.73 15.80
C SER A 249 -7.24 -1.63 14.96
N THR A 250 -6.37 -0.67 15.29
CA THR A 250 -5.02 -0.59 14.71
C THR A 250 -4.16 -1.83 15.02
N ASP A 251 -4.53 -2.61 16.05
CA ASP A 251 -3.87 -3.86 16.39
C ASP A 251 -3.96 -4.91 15.26
N GLU A 252 -5.03 -4.85 14.45
CA GLU A 252 -5.18 -5.70 13.26
C GLU A 252 -4.11 -5.42 12.20
N LEU A 253 -3.58 -4.21 12.16
CA LEU A 253 -2.50 -3.82 11.25
C LEU A 253 -1.11 -3.98 11.86
N THR A 254 -1.00 -3.85 13.21
CA THR A 254 0.29 -3.68 13.90
C THR A 254 0.69 -4.84 14.81
N LYS A 255 -0.25 -5.73 15.17
CA LYS A 255 0.03 -6.86 16.10
C LYS A 255 -0.39 -8.22 15.55
N ASP A 256 -1.57 -8.31 14.94
CA ASP A 256 -2.06 -9.56 14.37
C ASP A 256 -2.99 -9.30 13.19
N SER A 257 -2.51 -9.54 12.00
CA SER A 257 -3.23 -9.32 10.74
C SER A 257 -3.94 -10.58 10.22
N THR A 258 -4.06 -11.64 11.03
CA THR A 258 -4.69 -12.91 10.63
C THR A 258 -6.08 -12.71 10.03
N ALA A 259 -6.88 -11.79 10.60
CA ALA A 259 -8.26 -11.57 10.20
C ALA A 259 -8.41 -10.73 8.90
N ILE A 260 -7.36 -10.03 8.48
CA ILE A 260 -7.40 -9.04 7.40
C ILE A 260 -6.54 -9.41 6.19
N GLY A 261 -5.88 -10.57 6.20
CA GLY A 261 -4.95 -10.94 5.15
C GLY A 261 -4.87 -12.43 4.87
N ASN A 262 -4.08 -12.78 3.87
CA ASN A 262 -3.79 -14.16 3.52
C ASN A 262 -2.53 -14.67 4.23
N TYR A 263 -2.73 -15.32 5.37
CA TYR A 263 -1.66 -15.94 6.18
C TYR A 263 -1.94 -17.43 6.39
N SER A 264 -0.94 -18.18 6.83
CA SER A 264 -1.07 -19.62 7.09
C SER A 264 -2.13 -19.99 8.14
N ASN A 265 -2.54 -19.04 8.95
CA ASN A 265 -3.59 -19.18 9.98
C ASN A 265 -4.85 -18.35 9.69
N SER A 266 -4.97 -17.74 8.51
CA SER A 266 -6.15 -16.98 8.09
C SER A 266 -7.24 -17.89 7.55
N GLN A 267 -8.47 -17.37 7.56
CA GLN A 267 -9.63 -17.97 6.89
C GLN A 267 -10.23 -16.93 5.95
N PHE A 268 -10.36 -17.24 4.68
CA PHE A 268 -10.94 -16.34 3.68
C PHE A 268 -11.60 -17.14 2.57
N LYS A 269 -12.42 -16.45 1.76
CA LYS A 269 -13.10 -17.01 0.60
C LYS A 269 -12.33 -16.69 -0.67
N LEU A 270 -12.36 -17.62 -1.62
CA LEU A 270 -11.91 -17.37 -2.98
C LEU A 270 -13.10 -17.00 -3.85
N GLU A 271 -12.97 -15.90 -4.57
CA GLU A 271 -13.96 -15.50 -5.56
C GLU A 271 -13.83 -16.33 -6.85
N GLN A 272 -14.91 -16.33 -7.64
CA GLN A 272 -14.93 -17.02 -8.92
C GLN A 272 -13.79 -16.52 -9.84
N ASN A 273 -13.17 -17.45 -10.53
CA ASN A 273 -11.99 -17.26 -11.39
C ASN A 273 -10.68 -16.97 -10.63
N GLY A 274 -10.68 -16.96 -9.30
CA GLY A 274 -9.47 -16.93 -8.52
C GLY A 274 -8.62 -18.18 -8.75
N LYS A 275 -7.32 -18.05 -8.67
CA LYS A 275 -6.38 -19.17 -8.70
C LYS A 275 -5.65 -19.23 -7.38
N TYR A 276 -5.29 -20.41 -6.97
CA TYR A 276 -4.53 -20.64 -5.74
C TYR A 276 -3.51 -21.76 -5.92
N ALA A 277 -2.49 -21.73 -5.12
CA ALA A 277 -1.50 -22.80 -5.02
C ALA A 277 -1.28 -23.16 -3.55
N VAL A 278 -1.25 -24.43 -3.26
CA VAL A 278 -1.00 -24.96 -1.92
C VAL A 278 0.47 -25.33 -1.80
N GLU A 279 1.11 -24.84 -0.75
CA GLU A 279 2.45 -25.24 -0.41
C GLU A 279 2.41 -26.59 0.31
N ASN A 280 3.09 -27.59 -0.23
CA ASN A 280 3.30 -28.88 0.40
C ASN A 280 4.71 -28.92 1.05
N ASP A 281 4.83 -29.55 2.21
CA ASP A 281 5.97 -29.58 3.15
C ASP A 281 7.37 -29.84 2.54
N TYR A 282 7.50 -30.21 1.27
CA TYR A 282 8.79 -30.64 0.69
C TYR A 282 9.12 -30.10 -0.70
N THR A 283 8.27 -29.27 -1.30
CA THR A 283 8.52 -28.72 -2.64
C THR A 283 8.12 -27.25 -2.73
N LEU A 284 8.90 -26.39 -2.11
CA LEU A 284 8.82 -24.91 -2.30
C LEU A 284 8.99 -24.49 -3.77
N LEU A 285 9.47 -25.40 -4.62
CA LEU A 285 9.93 -25.09 -5.97
C LEU A 285 8.82 -25.11 -7.04
N TYR A 286 7.67 -25.77 -6.79
CA TYR A 286 6.65 -25.98 -7.83
C TYR A 286 5.24 -25.85 -7.27
N LEU A 287 4.82 -24.62 -6.97
CA LEU A 287 3.43 -24.36 -6.61
C LEU A 287 2.52 -24.79 -7.77
N GLN A 288 1.64 -25.77 -7.51
CA GLN A 288 0.62 -26.22 -8.46
C GLN A 288 -0.58 -25.29 -8.36
N TRP A 289 -0.76 -24.44 -9.36
CA TRP A 289 -1.88 -23.52 -9.40
C TRP A 289 -3.17 -24.24 -9.83
N LYS A 290 -4.23 -24.00 -9.06
CA LYS A 290 -5.60 -24.47 -9.32
C LYS A 290 -6.51 -23.27 -9.54
N SER A 291 -7.59 -23.45 -10.29
CA SER A 291 -8.61 -22.40 -10.51
C SER A 291 -9.89 -22.78 -9.81
N THR A 292 -10.60 -21.79 -9.28
CA THR A 292 -11.96 -21.95 -8.76
C THR A 292 -12.95 -21.62 -9.86
N THR A 293 -13.94 -22.48 -10.06
CA THR A 293 -15.05 -22.22 -10.99
C THR A 293 -16.27 -21.64 -10.29
N THR A 294 -16.32 -21.75 -8.98
CA THR A 294 -17.37 -21.21 -8.11
C THR A 294 -16.75 -20.60 -6.87
N PRO A 295 -17.31 -19.50 -6.35
CA PRO A 295 -16.89 -18.95 -5.05
C PRO A 295 -17.02 -20.02 -3.97
N THR A 296 -16.01 -20.18 -3.14
CA THR A 296 -16.03 -21.12 -2.02
C THR A 296 -16.14 -20.38 -0.70
N GLU A 297 -16.96 -20.86 0.21
CA GLU A 297 -17.05 -20.32 1.57
C GLU A 297 -15.88 -20.76 2.44
N GLU A 298 -15.29 -21.90 2.08
CA GLU A 298 -14.18 -22.51 2.80
C GLU A 298 -13.21 -23.10 1.78
N TYR A 299 -11.94 -23.14 2.11
CA TYR A 299 -10.99 -23.92 1.36
C TYR A 299 -11.31 -25.40 1.52
N VAL A 300 -11.48 -26.07 0.40
CA VAL A 300 -11.58 -27.53 0.33
C VAL A 300 -10.53 -28.04 -0.65
N ASP A 301 -9.92 -29.16 -0.33
CA ASP A 301 -9.06 -29.89 -1.27
C ASP A 301 -9.90 -30.63 -2.32
N GLU A 302 -9.26 -31.39 -3.21
CA GLU A 302 -9.94 -32.18 -4.26
C GLU A 302 -10.89 -33.24 -3.69
N ASP A 303 -10.65 -33.67 -2.44
CA ASP A 303 -11.47 -34.64 -1.72
C ASP A 303 -12.53 -33.97 -0.84
N MET A 304 -12.79 -32.66 -1.02
CA MET A 304 -13.74 -31.87 -0.24
C MET A 304 -13.39 -31.75 1.25
N ASN A 305 -12.14 -32.02 1.63
CA ASN A 305 -11.69 -31.75 2.98
C ASN A 305 -11.42 -30.25 3.15
N LYS A 306 -11.83 -29.69 4.28
CA LYS A 306 -11.50 -28.30 4.61
C LYS A 306 -10.00 -28.12 4.68
N LEU A 307 -9.46 -27.30 3.80
CA LEU A 307 -8.09 -26.85 3.89
C LEU A 307 -7.99 -25.87 5.06
N SER A 308 -7.68 -26.41 6.23
CA SER A 308 -7.32 -25.57 7.38
C SER A 308 -5.90 -25.07 7.15
N GLN A 309 -5.75 -23.79 6.89
CA GLN A 309 -4.43 -23.15 6.83
C GLN A 309 -3.66 -23.28 8.16
N SER A 310 -4.36 -23.54 9.27
CA SER A 310 -3.74 -23.78 10.57
C SER A 310 -2.97 -25.10 10.70
N LYS A 311 -3.11 -26.02 9.74
CA LYS A 311 -2.29 -27.24 9.71
C LYS A 311 -0.98 -26.93 8.99
N ARG A 312 0.13 -27.20 9.65
CA ARG A 312 1.48 -27.12 9.09
C ARG A 312 1.52 -27.81 7.72
N GLY A 313 1.92 -27.10 6.69
CA GLY A 313 2.00 -27.61 5.33
C GLY A 313 0.85 -27.22 4.39
N ASN A 314 -0.10 -26.38 4.82
CA ASN A 314 -1.22 -25.93 4.01
C ASN A 314 -1.26 -24.41 3.83
N SER A 315 -0.11 -23.79 3.61
CA SER A 315 -0.04 -22.37 3.23
C SER A 315 -0.50 -22.18 1.80
N ILE A 316 -1.32 -21.16 1.54
CA ILE A 316 -2.00 -20.98 0.26
C ILE A 316 -1.65 -19.62 -0.33
N LEU A 317 -0.96 -19.62 -1.45
CA LEU A 317 -0.75 -18.43 -2.27
C LEU A 317 -1.93 -18.24 -3.22
N ILE A 318 -2.46 -17.01 -3.32
CA ILE A 318 -3.59 -16.70 -4.22
C ILE A 318 -3.18 -15.68 -5.28
N THR A 319 -3.93 -15.66 -6.40
CA THR A 319 -3.80 -14.56 -7.37
C THR A 319 -4.28 -13.25 -6.75
N ALA A 320 -3.66 -12.14 -7.15
CA ALA A 320 -3.93 -10.83 -6.59
C ALA A 320 -5.42 -10.47 -6.65
N GLY A 321 -5.95 -9.94 -5.57
CA GLY A 321 -7.34 -9.50 -5.49
C GLY A 321 -8.39 -10.61 -5.57
N THR A 322 -8.03 -11.85 -5.27
CA THR A 322 -8.96 -12.99 -5.34
C THR A 322 -9.95 -13.02 -4.17
N SER A 323 -9.66 -12.37 -3.06
CA SER A 323 -10.53 -12.37 -1.88
C SER A 323 -11.00 -10.96 -1.50
N GLU A 324 -12.30 -10.73 -1.52
CA GLU A 324 -12.92 -9.48 -1.05
C GLU A 324 -12.72 -9.24 0.46
N GLN A 325 -12.39 -10.30 1.21
CA GLN A 325 -12.09 -10.19 2.64
C GLN A 325 -10.75 -9.49 2.89
N ASN A 326 -9.83 -9.55 1.92
CA ASN A 326 -8.52 -8.91 2.00
C ASN A 326 -8.50 -7.49 1.40
N LYS A 327 -9.68 -6.90 1.13
CA LYS A 327 -9.83 -5.57 0.56
C LYS A 327 -10.21 -4.54 1.63
N PHE A 328 -9.40 -3.49 1.76
CA PHE A 328 -9.63 -2.36 2.65
C PHE A 328 -9.38 -1.06 1.90
N MET A 329 -10.28 -0.09 2.00
CA MET A 329 -10.21 1.17 1.24
C MET A 329 -9.93 0.93 -0.26
N ASN A 330 -10.51 -0.13 -0.84
CA ASN A 330 -10.28 -0.59 -2.21
C ASN A 330 -8.86 -1.09 -2.54
N ILE A 331 -7.98 -1.25 -1.57
CA ILE A 331 -6.65 -1.85 -1.73
C ILE A 331 -6.73 -3.32 -1.27
N TYR A 332 -6.20 -4.23 -2.08
CA TYR A 332 -6.16 -5.67 -1.79
C TYR A 332 -4.79 -6.10 -1.31
N ASP A 333 -4.76 -7.15 -0.50
CA ASP A 333 -3.57 -7.96 -0.20
C ASP A 333 -2.37 -7.17 0.37
N ILE A 334 -2.61 -6.13 1.18
CA ILE A 334 -1.55 -5.43 1.93
C ILE A 334 -1.04 -6.28 3.10
N ALA A 335 -1.85 -7.24 3.52
CA ALA A 335 -1.55 -8.15 4.61
C ALA A 335 -1.47 -9.59 4.08
N GLY A 336 -0.31 -10.23 4.22
CA GLY A 336 -0.09 -11.60 3.74
C GLY A 336 0.00 -11.70 2.22
N ASN A 337 -0.36 -12.82 1.66
CA ASN A 337 -0.21 -13.26 0.29
C ASN A 337 1.28 -13.26 -0.15
N VAL A 338 1.81 -12.17 -0.68
CA VAL A 338 3.26 -12.03 -0.87
C VAL A 338 3.78 -10.81 -0.10
N ALA A 339 4.91 -10.95 0.54
CA ALA A 339 5.60 -9.80 1.11
C ALA A 339 6.04 -8.87 -0.03
N GLU A 340 6.01 -7.57 0.20
CA GLU A 340 6.24 -6.58 -0.86
C GLU A 340 7.52 -5.80 -0.65
N TRP A 341 8.41 -5.79 -1.66
CA TRP A 341 9.61 -4.97 -1.66
C TRP A 341 9.28 -3.49 -1.52
N THR A 342 10.03 -2.81 -0.65
CA THR A 342 9.99 -1.36 -0.48
C THR A 342 11.35 -0.72 -0.71
N LEU A 343 11.39 0.61 -0.81
CA LEU A 343 12.62 1.39 -0.91
C LEU A 343 13.21 1.74 0.46
N GLU A 344 12.89 0.96 1.49
CA GLU A 344 13.49 1.09 2.81
C GLU A 344 14.86 0.41 2.87
N ARG A 345 15.63 0.81 3.86
CA ARG A 345 16.89 0.21 4.24
C ARG A 345 16.80 -0.37 5.64
N ASN A 346 17.29 -1.60 5.81
CA ASN A 346 17.64 -2.14 7.10
C ASN A 346 19.11 -1.77 7.44
N SER A 347 19.39 -1.49 8.70
CA SER A 347 20.76 -1.21 9.17
C SER A 347 21.69 -2.42 9.08
N ASP A 348 21.15 -3.63 9.05
CA ASP A 348 21.93 -4.84 8.80
C ASP A 348 22.42 -4.86 7.33
N THR A 349 23.74 -4.96 7.16
CA THR A 349 24.36 -4.94 5.84
C THR A 349 24.14 -6.21 5.03
N TYR A 350 23.88 -7.34 5.67
CA TYR A 350 23.58 -8.62 5.01
C TYR A 350 22.15 -8.71 4.53
N SER A 351 21.24 -8.06 5.27
CA SER A 351 19.79 -8.01 4.99
C SER A 351 19.35 -6.57 4.78
N SER A 352 20.04 -5.85 3.90
CA SER A 352 19.93 -4.39 3.74
C SER A 352 18.65 -3.92 3.08
N CYS A 353 17.95 -4.78 2.36
CA CYS A 353 16.65 -4.47 1.75
C CYS A 353 15.50 -4.83 2.67
N VAL A 354 14.35 -4.21 2.44
CA VAL A 354 13.16 -4.42 3.28
C VAL A 354 11.99 -4.86 2.42
N ASN A 355 11.25 -5.83 2.90
CA ASN A 355 9.90 -6.15 2.45
C ASN A 355 8.89 -5.99 3.60
N ARG A 356 7.63 -5.80 3.26
CA ARG A 356 6.54 -5.49 4.18
C ARG A 356 5.35 -6.43 3.98
N GLY A 357 4.44 -6.47 4.95
CA GLY A 357 3.14 -7.12 4.84
C GLY A 357 3.09 -8.59 5.22
N GLY A 358 4.25 -9.27 5.22
CA GLY A 358 4.32 -10.72 5.43
C GLY A 358 3.82 -11.51 4.21
N ALA A 359 3.90 -12.82 4.27
CA ALA A 359 3.56 -13.71 3.17
C ALA A 359 2.60 -14.83 3.60
N TYR A 360 1.98 -15.49 2.64
CA TYR A 360 0.98 -16.54 2.80
C TYR A 360 1.38 -17.68 3.77
N TRP A 361 2.66 -17.94 3.93
CA TRP A 361 3.18 -18.99 4.84
C TRP A 361 3.49 -18.49 6.26
N ASN A 362 3.52 -17.18 6.47
CA ASN A 362 3.65 -16.60 7.81
C ASN A 362 2.35 -16.72 8.60
N THR A 363 2.40 -16.50 9.91
CA THR A 363 1.19 -16.19 10.70
C THR A 363 0.97 -14.69 10.77
N GLY A 364 -0.29 -14.24 10.80
CA GLY A 364 -0.61 -12.81 10.87
C GLY A 364 -0.05 -12.10 12.09
N SER A 365 0.22 -12.82 13.18
CA SER A 365 0.84 -12.29 14.39
C SER A 365 2.37 -12.26 14.35
N SER A 366 3.00 -13.09 13.50
CA SER A 366 4.46 -13.07 13.33
C SER A 366 4.91 -12.05 12.29
N SER A 367 4.09 -11.82 11.28
CA SER A 367 4.41 -10.96 10.13
C SER A 367 3.19 -10.15 9.72
N MET A 368 2.73 -9.27 10.63
CA MET A 368 1.57 -8.41 10.41
C MET A 368 1.80 -7.40 9.28
N ALA A 369 0.75 -6.74 8.83
CA ALA A 369 0.79 -5.74 7.74
C ALA A 369 1.86 -4.65 7.95
N ALA A 370 2.08 -4.21 9.18
CA ALA A 370 3.10 -3.22 9.53
C ALA A 370 4.51 -3.82 9.73
N GLN A 371 4.67 -5.14 9.65
CA GLN A 371 5.97 -5.79 9.88
C GLN A 371 6.99 -5.39 8.81
N HIS A 372 8.19 -5.05 9.28
CA HIS A 372 9.39 -4.94 8.47
C HIS A 372 10.14 -6.27 8.48
N GLN A 373 10.61 -6.70 7.35
CA GLN A 373 11.48 -7.84 7.25
C GLN A 373 12.71 -7.51 6.40
N GLY A 374 13.88 -7.66 6.98
CA GLY A 374 15.15 -7.50 6.27
C GLY A 374 15.41 -8.68 5.34
N ALA A 375 15.92 -8.39 4.15
CA ALA A 375 16.33 -9.39 3.18
C ALA A 375 17.59 -8.94 2.42
N SER A 376 18.35 -9.91 1.91
CA SER A 376 19.52 -9.62 1.09
C SER A 376 19.08 -8.93 -0.22
N ILE A 377 19.95 -8.09 -0.74
CA ILE A 377 19.77 -7.45 -2.05
C ILE A 377 19.68 -8.45 -3.22
N ARG A 378 20.11 -9.69 -3.00
CA ARG A 378 20.06 -10.79 -3.98
C ARG A 378 18.89 -11.73 -3.76
N THR A 379 18.08 -11.49 -2.73
CA THR A 379 16.94 -12.34 -2.45
C THR A 379 15.90 -12.15 -3.55
N ASP A 380 15.49 -13.26 -4.12
CA ASP A 380 14.31 -13.45 -4.92
C ASP A 380 13.59 -14.69 -4.38
N SER A 381 12.27 -14.66 -4.32
CA SER A 381 11.49 -15.74 -3.68
C SER A 381 10.09 -15.76 -4.28
N GLU A 382 9.46 -16.93 -4.21
CA GLU A 382 8.06 -17.14 -4.55
C GLU A 382 7.09 -16.36 -3.64
N SER A 383 7.58 -15.98 -2.47
CA SER A 383 6.79 -15.30 -1.43
C SER A 383 7.06 -13.81 -1.30
N ILE A 384 7.90 -13.26 -2.20
CA ILE A 384 8.20 -11.82 -2.21
C ILE A 384 7.89 -11.25 -3.59
N GLY A 385 6.94 -10.35 -3.62
CA GLY A 385 6.54 -9.55 -4.77
C GLY A 385 6.80 -8.07 -4.54
N PHE A 386 5.95 -7.22 -5.13
CA PHE A 386 6.03 -5.77 -4.96
C PHE A 386 4.71 -5.11 -5.34
N ARG A 387 4.60 -3.83 -5.06
CA ARG A 387 3.49 -2.98 -5.50
C ARG A 387 4.02 -1.70 -6.12
N VAL A 388 3.33 -1.23 -7.16
CA VAL A 388 3.69 0.00 -7.86
C VAL A 388 3.04 1.19 -7.17
N SER A 389 3.81 2.24 -6.93
CA SER A 389 3.32 3.57 -6.54
C SER A 389 3.43 4.54 -7.71
N ILE A 390 2.46 5.45 -7.84
CA ILE A 390 2.41 6.52 -8.85
C ILE A 390 2.25 7.88 -8.16
N TYR A 391 3.03 8.86 -8.60
CA TYR A 391 3.03 10.21 -8.05
C TYR A 391 3.53 11.27 -9.04
#